data_f91b03638db251f42123f6d30962f8c5
#
_entry.id   f91b03638db251f42123f6d30962f8c5
#
_cell.length_a   1.000
_cell.length_b   1.000
_cell.length_c   1.000
_cell.angle_alpha   90.00
_cell.angle_beta   90.00
_cell.angle_gamma   90.00
#
_symmetry.space_group_name_H-M   'P 1'
#
loop_
_entity.id
_entity.type
_entity.pdbx_description
1 polymer ?
#
loop_
_entity_poly.entity_id
_entity_poly.type
_entity_poly.pdbx_seq_one_letter_code
_entity_poly.pdbx_strand_id
1 'polypeptide(L)'
;MSETAVKTDAAAYVPTAKDFCLKNNTKELAIDTNFAAQSFWKEAFIRFVRKRSAMVGLILIALIVVLAAVGPKMNAYSYSAQNIAQKNFAPRVPGLERFGILDGSETILTTSGSKKVNSYREKKLDNVYYWFGSDNFGRDLWTRTWSGARVSLMIAIAAAVIDMLIGMSYGLISGYFGGKVDIIMQRI
;
A
#
# COMPACT_ATOMS: atom_id res chain seq x y z
N MET A 1 -4.50 62.88 6.41
CA MET A 1 -3.48 63.90 6.21
C MET A 1 -2.17 63.23 6.56
N SER A 2 -1.27 62.91 5.66
CA SER A 2 -0.81 63.43 4.39
C SER A 2 -0.37 62.28 3.47
N GLU A 3 -0.87 62.37 2.28
CA GLU A 3 -0.47 61.59 1.12
C GLU A 3 0.92 62.04 0.66
N THR A 4 1.93 61.15 0.73
CA THR A 4 3.21 61.36 0.07
C THR A 4 3.17 60.69 -1.29
N ALA A 5 2.83 61.49 -2.29
CA ALA A 5 2.92 61.11 -3.70
C ALA A 5 4.36 60.72 -4.06
N VAL A 6 4.59 59.48 -4.37
CA VAL A 6 5.81 59.03 -5.04
C VAL A 6 5.74 59.51 -6.49
N LYS A 7 6.48 60.56 -6.81
CA LYS A 7 6.75 60.97 -8.18
C LYS A 7 7.53 59.86 -8.88
N THR A 8 6.85 59.15 -9.76
CA THR A 8 7.47 58.24 -10.72
C THR A 8 7.99 59.08 -11.88
N ASP A 9 9.22 59.54 -11.81
CA ASP A 9 9.94 60.03 -13.00
C ASP A 9 10.26 58.80 -13.87
N ALA A 10 9.30 58.39 -14.68
CA ALA A 10 9.53 57.47 -15.78
C ALA A 10 10.23 58.22 -16.93
N ALA A 11 11.47 58.65 -16.71
CA ALA A 11 12.35 58.93 -17.81
C ALA A 11 12.50 57.63 -18.62
N ALA A 12 11.95 57.61 -19.85
CA ALA A 12 12.01 56.46 -20.73
C ALA A 12 13.49 56.03 -20.88
N TYR A 13 13.83 54.90 -20.22
CA TYR A 13 15.15 54.32 -20.35
C TYR A 13 15.41 53.97 -21.81
N VAL A 14 16.32 54.69 -22.46
CA VAL A 14 16.76 54.39 -23.81
C VAL A 14 18.01 53.51 -23.69
N PRO A 15 17.91 52.20 -24.03
CA PRO A 15 19.05 51.31 -23.91
C PRO A 15 20.19 51.75 -24.81
N THR A 16 21.36 51.91 -24.25
CA THR A 16 22.60 52.29 -24.95
C THR A 16 23.39 51.03 -25.33
N ALA A 17 24.22 51.09 -26.36
CA ALA A 17 25.03 49.97 -26.81
C ALA A 17 25.89 49.32 -25.70
N LYS A 18 26.18 50.06 -24.61
CA LYS A 18 26.87 49.55 -23.43
C LYS A 18 26.04 48.58 -22.58
N ASP A 19 24.72 48.64 -22.69
CA ASP A 19 23.79 47.80 -21.94
C ASP A 19 23.71 46.38 -22.56
N PHE A 20 24.17 46.28 -23.79
CA PHE A 20 24.26 45.01 -24.54
C PHE A 20 25.65 44.37 -24.51
N CYS A 21 26.58 44.93 -23.70
CA CYS A 21 27.84 44.25 -23.48
C CYS A 21 27.63 42.96 -22.68
N LEU A 22 28.01 41.84 -23.24
CA LEU A 22 28.07 40.55 -22.52
C LEU A 22 28.89 40.74 -21.24
N LYS A 23 28.17 40.78 -20.09
CA LYS A 23 28.81 40.77 -18.78
C LYS A 23 29.50 39.44 -18.61
N ASN A 24 30.85 39.45 -18.74
CA ASN A 24 31.67 38.27 -18.47
C ASN A 24 31.60 37.94 -16.97
N ASN A 25 30.52 37.32 -16.56
CA ASN A 25 30.35 36.74 -15.22
C ASN A 25 31.10 35.41 -15.13
N THR A 26 32.40 35.45 -15.35
CA THR A 26 33.29 34.30 -15.17
C THR A 26 33.36 33.82 -13.72
N LYS A 27 32.75 34.54 -12.77
CA LYS A 27 32.67 34.14 -11.36
C LYS A 27 31.36 33.45 -10.95
N GLU A 28 30.33 33.48 -11.79
CA GLU A 28 29.01 32.87 -11.43
C GLU A 28 28.63 31.67 -12.27
N LEU A 29 29.43 31.33 -13.26
CA LEU A 29 29.41 30.00 -13.85
C LEU A 29 30.41 29.09 -13.10
N ALA A 30 30.41 29.14 -11.77
CA ALA A 30 30.66 27.95 -11.01
C ALA A 30 29.49 27.03 -11.32
N ILE A 31 29.56 26.38 -12.49
CA ILE A 31 28.83 25.14 -12.73
C ILE A 31 29.10 24.34 -11.46
N ASP A 32 28.05 24.17 -10.67
CA ASP A 32 28.12 23.33 -9.49
C ASP A 32 28.62 21.95 -9.96
N THR A 33 29.93 21.78 -9.94
CA THR A 33 30.60 20.50 -10.24
C THR A 33 30.24 19.45 -9.20
N ASN A 34 29.45 19.81 -8.22
CA ASN A 34 28.81 18.92 -7.26
C ASN A 34 27.51 18.25 -7.77
N PHE A 35 27.16 18.39 -9.03
CA PHE A 35 26.30 17.39 -9.67
C PHE A 35 27.09 16.08 -9.83
N ALA A 36 27.53 15.51 -8.71
CA ALA A 36 27.82 14.11 -8.68
C ALA A 36 26.54 13.43 -9.19
N ALA A 37 26.64 12.76 -10.33
CA ALA A 37 25.54 12.04 -10.94
C ALA A 37 25.04 11.00 -9.92
N GLN A 38 24.21 11.47 -8.98
CA GLN A 38 23.58 10.56 -8.04
C GLN A 38 22.64 9.73 -8.87
N SER A 39 22.81 8.42 -8.83
CA SER A 39 21.95 7.49 -9.53
C SER A 39 20.49 7.86 -9.20
N PHE A 40 19.68 8.13 -10.22
CA PHE A 40 18.25 8.46 -10.11
C PHE A 40 17.53 7.54 -9.10
N TRP A 41 17.85 6.27 -9.13
CA TRP A 41 17.29 5.26 -8.24
C TRP A 41 17.67 5.48 -6.76
N LYS A 42 18.90 5.89 -6.50
CA LYS A 42 19.36 6.17 -5.13
C LYS A 42 18.63 7.39 -4.56
N GLU A 43 18.50 8.44 -5.33
CA GLU A 43 17.80 9.65 -4.88
C GLU A 43 16.30 9.40 -4.70
N ALA A 44 15.65 8.69 -5.62
CA ALA A 44 14.26 8.29 -5.51
C ALA A 44 14.03 7.45 -4.25
N PHE A 45 14.91 6.49 -3.97
CA PHE A 45 14.83 5.65 -2.78
C PHE A 45 15.02 6.44 -1.48
N ILE A 46 15.99 7.35 -1.43
CA ILE A 46 16.21 8.21 -0.26
C ILE A 46 15.00 9.11 0.00
N ARG A 47 14.44 9.72 -1.05
CA ARG A 47 13.23 10.54 -0.95
C ARG A 47 12.02 9.73 -0.48
N PHE A 48 11.89 8.49 -0.95
CA PHE A 48 10.83 7.57 -0.55
C PHE A 48 10.93 7.22 0.94
N VAL A 49 12.11 6.79 1.41
CA VAL A 49 12.36 6.41 2.81
C VAL A 49 12.14 7.60 3.75
N ARG A 50 12.41 8.82 3.30
CA ARG A 50 12.23 10.03 4.11
C ARG A 50 10.75 10.38 4.35
N LYS A 51 9.84 9.86 3.54
CA LYS A 51 8.39 10.06 3.73
C LYS A 51 7.81 9.04 4.70
N ARG A 52 7.43 9.46 5.90
CA ARG A 52 6.87 8.58 6.95
C ARG A 52 5.64 7.79 6.49
N SER A 53 4.72 8.43 5.77
CA SER A 53 3.52 7.76 5.24
C SER A 53 3.85 6.66 4.22
N ALA A 54 4.84 6.88 3.36
CA ALA A 54 5.30 5.89 2.39
C ALA A 54 5.95 4.69 3.08
N MET A 55 6.72 4.92 4.14
CA MET A 55 7.33 3.85 4.94
C MET A 55 6.28 3.01 5.67
N VAL A 56 5.26 3.64 6.26
CA VAL A 56 4.15 2.91 6.90
C VAL A 56 3.44 2.03 5.86
N GLY A 57 3.13 2.58 4.68
CA GLY A 57 2.51 1.81 3.59
C GLY A 57 3.38 0.62 3.15
N LEU A 58 4.69 0.84 2.98
CA LEU A 58 5.62 -0.24 2.61
C LEU A 58 5.67 -1.34 3.66
N ILE A 59 5.73 -0.98 4.94
CA ILE A 59 5.75 -1.95 6.05
C ILE A 59 4.46 -2.77 6.08
N LEU A 60 3.29 -2.13 5.89
CA LEU A 60 2.01 -2.84 5.85
C LEU A 60 1.94 -3.82 4.66
N ILE A 61 2.37 -3.40 3.48
CA ILE A 61 2.41 -4.27 2.30
C ILE A 61 3.38 -5.44 2.53
N ALA A 62 4.58 -5.17 3.04
CA ALA A 62 5.57 -6.19 3.35
C ALA A 62 5.02 -7.20 4.38
N LEU A 63 4.34 -6.72 5.41
CA LEU A 63 3.68 -7.56 6.41
C LEU A 63 2.64 -8.49 5.77
N ILE A 64 1.78 -7.96 4.91
CA ILE A 64 0.76 -8.76 4.20
C ILE A 64 1.41 -9.82 3.31
N VAL A 65 2.46 -9.45 2.56
CA VAL A 65 3.19 -10.39 1.70
C VAL A 65 3.83 -11.51 2.52
N VAL A 66 4.47 -11.18 3.64
CA VAL A 66 5.09 -12.16 4.55
C VAL A 66 4.02 -13.07 5.15
N LEU A 67 2.90 -12.51 5.63
CA LEU A 67 1.79 -13.31 6.16
C LEU A 67 1.11 -14.18 5.11
N ALA A 68 0.99 -13.71 3.87
CA ALA A 68 0.49 -14.54 2.77
C ALA A 68 1.44 -15.71 2.46
N ALA A 69 2.76 -15.51 2.59
CA ALA A 69 3.75 -16.57 2.34
C ALA A 69 3.88 -17.57 3.49
N VAL A 70 3.84 -17.11 4.74
CA VAL A 70 4.11 -17.91 5.94
C VAL A 70 2.83 -18.30 6.68
N GLY A 71 1.82 -17.43 6.67
CA GLY A 71 0.58 -17.57 7.44
C GLY A 71 -0.12 -18.94 7.33
N PRO A 72 -0.28 -19.50 6.13
CA PRO A 72 -0.90 -20.84 6.00
C PRO A 72 -0.11 -21.97 6.66
N LYS A 73 1.19 -21.77 6.91
CA LYS A 73 2.06 -22.75 7.56
C LYS A 73 2.21 -22.53 9.06
N MET A 74 1.75 -21.42 9.58
CA MET A 74 1.83 -21.08 11.02
C MET A 74 0.84 -21.90 11.86
N ASN A 75 -0.21 -22.40 11.24
CA ASN A 75 -1.23 -23.23 11.88
C ASN A 75 -1.14 -24.68 11.38
N ALA A 76 -1.50 -25.62 12.23
CA ALA A 76 -1.45 -27.05 11.90
C ALA A 76 -2.59 -27.51 10.96
N TYR A 77 -3.49 -26.61 10.58
CA TYR A 77 -4.66 -26.93 9.76
C TYR A 77 -4.37 -26.82 8.28
N SER A 78 -4.85 -27.83 7.50
CA SER A 78 -4.78 -27.78 6.05
C SER A 78 -5.92 -26.93 5.48
N TYR A 79 -5.67 -26.29 4.33
CA TYR A 79 -6.68 -25.51 3.59
C TYR A 79 -7.97 -26.26 3.28
N SER A 80 -7.87 -27.57 2.97
CA SER A 80 -8.99 -28.43 2.60
C SER A 80 -9.58 -29.22 3.77
N ALA A 81 -8.94 -29.23 4.94
CA ALA A 81 -9.43 -29.96 6.10
C ALA A 81 -10.79 -29.42 6.54
N GLN A 82 -11.78 -30.31 6.68
CA GLN A 82 -13.13 -29.96 7.12
C GLN A 82 -13.48 -30.81 8.35
N ASN A 83 -14.05 -30.14 9.36
CA ASN A 83 -14.55 -30.80 10.56
C ASN A 83 -15.91 -30.20 10.96
N ILE A 84 -16.98 -30.81 10.45
CA ILE A 84 -18.35 -30.32 10.66
C ILE A 84 -18.71 -30.25 12.16
N ALA A 85 -18.08 -31.08 13.01
CA ALA A 85 -18.28 -31.02 14.45
C ALA A 85 -17.75 -29.72 15.07
N GLN A 86 -16.85 -29.01 14.39
CA GLN A 86 -16.20 -27.77 14.83
C GLN A 86 -16.65 -26.55 14.01
N LYS A 87 -17.87 -26.57 13.47
CA LYS A 87 -18.43 -25.46 12.71
C LYS A 87 -18.68 -24.25 13.59
N ASN A 88 -18.46 -23.05 13.05
CA ASN A 88 -18.75 -21.75 13.67
C ASN A 88 -18.11 -21.56 15.04
N PHE A 89 -16.91 -22.06 15.24
CA PHE A 89 -16.16 -21.81 16.46
C PHE A 89 -15.65 -20.37 16.49
N ALA A 90 -15.82 -19.70 17.63
CA ALA A 90 -15.30 -18.36 17.86
C ALA A 90 -13.77 -18.34 17.86
N PRO A 91 -13.14 -17.19 17.55
CA PRO A 91 -11.68 -17.07 17.56
C PRO A 91 -11.08 -17.43 18.91
N ARG A 92 -10.03 -18.30 18.88
CA ARG A 92 -9.28 -18.71 20.06
C ARG A 92 -7.78 -18.72 19.77
N VAL A 93 -7.02 -17.91 20.52
CA VAL A 93 -5.56 -17.77 20.34
C VAL A 93 -4.85 -18.22 21.61
N PRO A 94 -3.87 -19.13 21.53
CA PRO A 94 -3.14 -19.59 22.68
C PRO A 94 -2.40 -18.43 23.37
N GLY A 95 -2.56 -18.34 24.68
CA GLY A 95 -1.94 -17.28 25.49
C GLY A 95 -2.77 -16.01 25.69
N LEU A 96 -3.63 -15.62 24.75
CA LEU A 96 -4.53 -14.46 24.91
C LEU A 96 -5.79 -14.79 25.74
N GLU A 97 -6.12 -16.07 25.87
CA GLU A 97 -7.25 -16.54 26.66
C GLU A 97 -7.21 -16.03 28.13
N ARG A 98 -6.00 -15.87 28.69
CA ARG A 98 -5.78 -15.38 30.07
C ARG A 98 -6.24 -13.92 30.25
N PHE A 99 -6.26 -13.15 29.18
CA PHE A 99 -6.71 -11.75 29.18
C PHE A 99 -8.19 -11.60 28.84
N GLY A 100 -8.91 -12.71 28.60
CA GLY A 100 -10.32 -12.70 28.23
C GLY A 100 -10.58 -12.18 26.81
N ILE A 101 -9.52 -12.04 26.00
CA ILE A 101 -9.58 -11.62 24.60
C ILE A 101 -9.33 -12.87 23.75
N LEU A 102 -10.23 -13.14 22.76
CA LEU A 102 -10.11 -14.32 21.90
C LEU A 102 -10.05 -15.62 22.70
N ASP A 103 -10.93 -15.76 23.69
CA ASP A 103 -11.04 -16.92 24.58
C ASP A 103 -11.90 -18.06 24.01
N GLY A 104 -12.37 -17.91 22.76
CA GLY A 104 -13.24 -18.87 22.09
C GLY A 104 -14.69 -18.83 22.58
N SER A 105 -15.09 -17.81 23.34
CA SER A 105 -16.49 -17.64 23.76
C SER A 105 -17.26 -16.76 22.79
N GLU A 106 -18.51 -17.14 22.56
CA GLU A 106 -19.47 -16.43 21.74
C GLU A 106 -20.69 -16.01 22.58
N THR A 107 -21.23 -14.83 22.30
CA THR A 107 -22.44 -14.35 22.93
C THR A 107 -23.64 -14.71 22.06
N ILE A 108 -24.41 -15.69 22.46
CA ILE A 108 -25.62 -16.12 21.76
C ILE A 108 -26.81 -15.41 22.36
N LEU A 109 -27.59 -14.73 21.51
CA LEU A 109 -28.89 -14.15 21.89
C LEU A 109 -29.94 -15.26 21.91
N THR A 110 -30.41 -15.57 23.09
CA THR A 110 -31.48 -16.54 23.29
C THR A 110 -32.76 -15.79 23.70
N THR A 111 -33.93 -16.39 23.51
CA THR A 111 -35.24 -15.83 23.89
C THR A 111 -35.31 -15.37 25.37
N SER A 112 -34.45 -15.91 26.23
CA SER A 112 -34.35 -15.58 27.68
C SER A 112 -33.19 -14.60 27.97
N GLY A 113 -32.51 -14.02 26.95
CA GLY A 113 -31.42 -13.08 27.13
C GLY A 113 -30.12 -13.48 26.43
N SER A 114 -29.07 -12.73 26.70
CA SER A 114 -27.72 -12.96 26.15
C SER A 114 -26.96 -13.96 27.03
N LYS A 115 -26.54 -15.09 26.45
CA LYS A 115 -25.75 -16.12 27.13
C LYS A 115 -24.36 -16.24 26.49
N LYS A 116 -23.31 -16.12 27.28
CA LYS A 116 -21.93 -16.39 26.84
C LYS A 116 -21.70 -17.90 26.83
N VAL A 117 -21.41 -18.47 25.67
CA VAL A 117 -21.19 -19.90 25.45
C VAL A 117 -19.77 -20.08 24.91
N ASN A 118 -19.07 -21.09 25.40
CA ASN A 118 -17.76 -21.46 24.90
C ASN A 118 -17.86 -22.88 24.28
N SER A 119 -17.98 -22.92 22.96
CA SER A 119 -18.15 -24.17 22.21
C SER A 119 -16.96 -25.14 22.37
N TYR A 120 -15.76 -24.63 22.67
CA TYR A 120 -14.59 -25.50 22.92
C TYR A 120 -14.74 -26.28 24.23
N ARG A 121 -15.22 -25.63 25.29
CA ARG A 121 -15.45 -26.27 26.61
C ARG A 121 -16.62 -27.25 26.54
N GLU A 122 -17.70 -26.90 25.86
CA GLU A 122 -18.85 -27.80 25.71
C GLU A 122 -18.48 -29.11 25.00
N LYS A 123 -17.57 -29.02 24.02
CA LYS A 123 -17.12 -30.19 23.25
C LYS A 123 -15.82 -30.81 23.76
N LYS A 124 -15.30 -30.35 24.92
CA LYS A 124 -14.03 -30.85 25.53
C LYS A 124 -12.84 -30.80 24.58
N LEU A 125 -12.70 -29.70 23.82
CA LEU A 125 -11.65 -29.51 22.80
C LEU A 125 -10.60 -28.50 23.31
N ASP A 126 -9.88 -28.86 24.37
CA ASP A 126 -8.94 -27.95 25.04
C ASP A 126 -7.69 -27.63 24.20
N ASN A 127 -7.30 -28.54 23.31
CA ASN A 127 -6.10 -28.41 22.45
C ASN A 127 -6.37 -27.90 21.04
N VAL A 128 -7.59 -27.41 20.74
CA VAL A 128 -7.96 -26.90 19.43
C VAL A 128 -7.97 -25.37 19.48
N TYR A 129 -7.22 -24.75 18.56
CA TYR A 129 -7.07 -23.31 18.48
C TYR A 129 -7.33 -22.85 17.04
N TYR A 130 -8.46 -22.17 16.82
CA TYR A 130 -8.77 -21.48 15.59
C TYR A 130 -8.54 -19.99 15.79
N TRP A 131 -7.44 -19.45 15.27
CA TRP A 131 -7.05 -18.05 15.53
C TRP A 131 -8.07 -17.05 15.03
N PHE A 132 -8.68 -17.28 13.88
CA PHE A 132 -9.76 -16.46 13.33
C PHE A 132 -11.12 -17.16 13.45
N GLY A 133 -11.20 -18.24 14.19
CA GLY A 133 -12.40 -19.08 14.26
C GLY A 133 -12.50 -20.06 13.09
N SER A 134 -13.65 -20.75 13.01
CA SER A 134 -13.97 -21.69 11.93
C SER A 134 -15.22 -21.27 11.16
N ASP A 135 -15.31 -21.71 9.91
CA ASP A 135 -16.47 -21.48 9.05
C ASP A 135 -17.60 -22.50 9.28
N ASN A 136 -18.68 -22.39 8.49
CA ASN A 136 -19.83 -23.31 8.53
C ASN A 136 -19.48 -24.77 8.25
N PHE A 137 -18.32 -25.05 7.68
CA PHE A 137 -17.83 -26.40 7.39
C PHE A 137 -16.74 -26.84 8.39
N GLY A 138 -16.47 -26.05 9.43
CA GLY A 138 -15.43 -26.31 10.42
C GLY A 138 -14.01 -26.19 9.87
N ARG A 139 -13.79 -25.36 8.85
CA ARG A 139 -12.47 -25.09 8.26
C ARG A 139 -11.83 -23.89 8.96
N ASP A 140 -10.50 -23.92 9.11
CA ASP A 140 -9.74 -22.83 9.72
C ASP A 140 -9.76 -21.58 8.86
N LEU A 141 -10.30 -20.47 9.41
CA LEU A 141 -10.37 -19.20 8.70
C LEU A 141 -9.01 -18.53 8.54
N TRP A 142 -8.08 -18.70 9.48
CA TRP A 142 -6.72 -18.17 9.37
C TRP A 142 -6.02 -18.71 8.13
N THR A 143 -5.93 -20.02 8.01
CA THR A 143 -5.29 -20.70 6.88
C THR A 143 -5.94 -20.30 5.55
N ARG A 144 -7.26 -20.21 5.52
CA ARG A 144 -8.02 -19.83 4.32
C ARG A 144 -7.80 -18.37 3.92
N THR A 145 -7.77 -17.45 4.87
CA THR A 145 -7.53 -16.02 4.63
C THR A 145 -6.15 -15.81 3.98
N TRP A 146 -5.11 -16.37 4.55
CA TRP A 146 -3.76 -16.19 4.01
C TRP A 146 -3.50 -16.99 2.72
N SER A 147 -4.14 -18.12 2.55
CA SER A 147 -4.11 -18.85 1.27
C SER A 147 -4.82 -18.04 0.17
N GLY A 148 -5.98 -17.45 0.47
CA GLY A 148 -6.70 -16.55 -0.44
C GLY A 148 -5.88 -15.30 -0.77
N ALA A 149 -5.25 -14.68 0.23
CA ALA A 149 -4.36 -13.53 0.04
C ALA A 149 -3.20 -13.84 -0.93
N ARG A 150 -2.62 -15.04 -0.85
CA ARG A 150 -1.58 -15.50 -1.78
C ARG A 150 -2.07 -15.53 -3.23
N VAL A 151 -3.26 -16.07 -3.47
CA VAL A 151 -3.85 -16.10 -4.81
C VAL A 151 -4.15 -14.69 -5.31
N SER A 152 -4.72 -13.84 -4.46
CA SER A 152 -4.99 -12.43 -4.80
C SER A 152 -3.72 -11.67 -5.15
N LEU A 153 -2.62 -11.86 -4.42
CA LEU A 153 -1.34 -11.23 -4.73
C LEU A 153 -0.77 -11.71 -6.08
N MET A 154 -0.88 -13.00 -6.39
CA MET A 154 -0.44 -13.51 -7.70
C MET A 154 -1.24 -12.89 -8.85
N ILE A 155 -2.56 -12.78 -8.69
CA ILE A 155 -3.43 -12.15 -9.69
C ILE A 155 -3.09 -10.66 -9.82
N ALA A 156 -2.89 -9.96 -8.72
CA ALA A 156 -2.53 -8.54 -8.73
C ALA A 156 -1.19 -8.29 -9.45
N ILE A 157 -0.18 -9.12 -9.22
CA ILE A 157 1.11 -9.01 -9.91
C ILE A 157 0.95 -9.29 -11.41
N ALA A 158 0.20 -10.36 -11.77
CA ALA A 158 -0.04 -10.68 -13.17
C ALA A 158 -0.78 -9.54 -13.90
N ALA A 159 -1.83 -8.99 -13.28
CA ALA A 159 -2.55 -7.84 -13.83
C ALA A 159 -1.63 -6.63 -13.99
N ALA A 160 -0.84 -6.28 -12.97
CA ALA A 160 0.08 -5.15 -13.03
C ALA A 160 1.13 -5.29 -14.15
N VAL A 161 1.64 -6.50 -14.40
CA VAL A 161 2.58 -6.77 -15.50
C VAL A 161 1.89 -6.58 -16.86
N ILE A 162 0.68 -7.09 -17.02
CA ILE A 162 -0.10 -6.94 -18.25
C ILE A 162 -0.40 -5.45 -18.51
N ASP A 163 -0.90 -4.73 -17.50
CA ASP A 163 -1.20 -3.31 -17.60
C ASP A 163 0.04 -2.49 -17.94
N MET A 164 1.18 -2.81 -17.35
CA MET A 164 2.44 -2.15 -17.65
C MET A 164 2.87 -2.39 -19.11
N LEU A 165 2.80 -3.62 -19.60
CA LEU A 165 3.15 -3.95 -20.97
C LEU A 165 2.23 -3.26 -21.99
N ILE A 166 0.92 -3.34 -21.78
CA ILE A 166 -0.05 -2.73 -22.67
C ILE A 166 0.00 -1.21 -22.59
N GLY A 167 -0.04 -0.65 -21.37
CA GLY A 167 -0.03 0.80 -21.17
C GLY A 167 1.25 1.46 -21.64
N MET A 168 2.41 0.84 -21.41
CA MET A 168 3.69 1.33 -21.89
C MET A 168 3.79 1.28 -23.39
N SER A 169 3.37 0.18 -24.03
CA SER A 169 3.36 0.04 -25.49
C SER A 169 2.42 1.07 -26.12
N TYR A 170 1.23 1.22 -25.56
CA TYR A 170 0.22 2.17 -26.02
C TYR A 170 0.72 3.61 -25.89
N GLY A 171 1.27 3.96 -24.73
CA GLY A 171 1.83 5.30 -24.48
C GLY A 171 3.03 5.63 -25.36
N LEU A 172 3.92 4.66 -25.64
CA LEU A 172 5.06 4.86 -26.53
C LEU A 172 4.63 5.09 -27.97
N ILE A 173 3.64 4.32 -28.49
CA ILE A 173 3.11 4.49 -29.84
C ILE A 173 2.42 5.85 -29.96
N SER A 174 1.56 6.21 -29.00
CA SER A 174 0.87 7.49 -28.97
C SER A 174 1.85 8.67 -28.93
N GLY A 175 2.85 8.60 -28.06
CA GLY A 175 3.87 9.65 -27.94
C GLY A 175 4.81 9.76 -29.14
N TYR A 176 5.15 8.64 -29.80
CA TYR A 176 6.03 8.64 -30.95
C TYR A 176 5.36 9.21 -32.21
N PHE A 177 4.14 8.79 -32.52
CA PHE A 177 3.43 9.25 -33.71
C PHE A 177 2.73 10.60 -33.49
N GLY A 178 2.30 10.91 -32.28
CA GLY A 178 1.65 12.19 -31.93
C GLY A 178 0.41 12.55 -32.78
N GLY A 179 0.00 13.81 -32.70
CA GLY A 179 -1.02 14.41 -33.58
C GLY A 179 -2.34 13.64 -33.62
N LYS A 180 -2.80 13.26 -34.82
CA LYS A 180 -4.10 12.59 -35.01
C LYS A 180 -4.14 11.19 -34.38
N VAL A 181 -2.99 10.48 -34.34
CA VAL A 181 -2.89 9.15 -33.76
C VAL A 181 -3.11 9.22 -32.25
N ASP A 182 -2.46 10.16 -31.59
CA ASP A 182 -2.61 10.41 -30.16
C ASP A 182 -4.08 10.73 -29.80
N ILE A 183 -4.74 11.63 -30.58
CA ILE A 183 -6.14 12.01 -30.36
C ILE A 183 -7.09 10.80 -30.51
N ILE A 184 -6.84 9.91 -31.46
CA ILE A 184 -7.65 8.70 -31.64
C ILE A 184 -7.41 7.71 -30.51
N MET A 185 -6.15 7.49 -30.19
CA MET A 185 -5.76 6.55 -29.12
C MET A 185 -6.26 6.98 -27.73
N GLN A 186 -6.38 8.27 -27.45
CA GLN A 186 -6.95 8.76 -26.19
C GLN A 186 -8.48 8.58 -26.08
N ARG A 187 -9.16 8.24 -27.16
CA ARG A 187 -10.63 8.11 -27.20
C ARG A 187 -11.12 6.65 -27.23
N ILE A 188 -10.20 5.70 -27.31
CA ILE A 188 -10.47 4.26 -27.22
C ILE A 188 -10.24 3.76 -25.80
#